data_3afe7d490cdaa6020384632c3e549024
#
_entry.id   3afe7d490cdaa6020384632c3e549024
#
_cell.length_a   1.000
_cell.length_b   1.000
_cell.length_c   1.000
_cell.angle_alpha   90.00
_cell.angle_beta   90.00
_cell.angle_gamma   90.00
#
_symmetry.space_group_name_H-M   'P 1'
#
loop_
_entity.id
_entity.type
_entity.pdbx_description
1 polymer ?
#
loop_
_entity_poly.entity_id
_entity_poly.type
_entity_poly.pdbx_seq_one_letter_code
_entity_poly.pdbx_strand_id
1 'polypeptide(L)'
;MEKTGTERSLRAARLATFGFFTLNGFVLGMWVVHIPVVEHRAGISHAVLGWLLLLLGGGAFAGMQLVGPLTDRFGARKVVPVSAALCSAAVVLPGLAANGWTLGAALLVLGFGNGCLDVSMNTHAVQVERGYRRPVMSAFHAFFSVGGVLAALVGARTLSWEWSPATTLALVSVFGVAVTALAAPALLRPAVADGQKAADQQVAGSQATQASQAPTARRRTPPRIWALAALALMLMLSEGVANDWSVLAMRDVLDAPAATAAFAYGAFSTAMTVGRLLTDRVAARFGPVAVVRYGAALGAIGLTAVALSPWIPLTLAGWTVFGIGLSGCVPQLFSAAGHADQDSAGTNVSRVAGLGYLGMLAGPAIIGPLTHFIPLNVTFFLPVAFCVIAAGTARILGTAPVTRVNEPASQYT
;
A
#
# COMPACT_ATOMS: atom_id res chain seq x y z
N MET A 1 0.88 -23.68 -32.47
CA MET A 1 1.58 -24.12 -31.26
C MET A 1 2.20 -22.95 -30.47
N GLU A 2 2.67 -21.89 -31.10
CA GLU A 2 3.35 -20.75 -30.45
C GLU A 2 2.41 -19.91 -29.55
N LYS A 3 1.16 -19.63 -29.97
CA LYS A 3 0.17 -18.89 -29.17
C LYS A 3 -0.18 -19.58 -27.83
N THR A 4 -0.26 -20.90 -27.80
CA THR A 4 -0.54 -21.67 -26.57
C THR A 4 0.61 -21.64 -25.56
N GLY A 5 1.85 -21.56 -26.02
CA GLY A 5 3.04 -21.42 -25.17
C GLY A 5 3.12 -20.05 -24.50
N THR A 6 2.83 -18.98 -25.23
CA THR A 6 2.83 -17.60 -24.72
C THR A 6 1.71 -17.38 -23.70
N GLU A 7 0.51 -17.89 -23.95
CA GLU A 7 -0.61 -17.79 -22.99
C GLU A 7 -0.33 -18.55 -21.70
N ARG A 8 0.27 -19.75 -21.75
CA ARG A 8 0.67 -20.52 -20.56
C ARG A 8 1.72 -19.77 -19.76
N SER A 9 2.71 -19.18 -20.40
CA SER A 9 3.75 -18.37 -19.77
C SER A 9 3.15 -17.15 -19.06
N LEU A 10 2.18 -16.46 -19.69
CA LEU A 10 1.53 -15.28 -19.12
C LEU A 10 0.64 -15.63 -17.92
N ARG A 11 -0.07 -16.77 -17.97
CA ARG A 11 -0.86 -17.27 -16.82
C ARG A 11 0.04 -17.64 -15.64
N ALA A 12 1.14 -18.33 -15.88
CA ALA A 12 2.12 -18.69 -14.85
C ALA A 12 2.73 -17.43 -14.21
N ALA A 13 3.11 -16.44 -15.02
CA ALA A 13 3.64 -15.17 -14.55
C ALA A 13 2.63 -14.40 -13.69
N ARG A 14 1.36 -14.39 -14.06
CA ARG A 14 0.29 -13.79 -13.26
C ARG A 14 0.15 -14.48 -11.91
N LEU A 15 0.16 -15.81 -11.87
CA LEU A 15 0.07 -16.56 -10.61
C LEU A 15 1.29 -16.30 -9.72
N ALA A 16 2.49 -16.26 -10.29
CA ALA A 16 3.70 -15.90 -9.56
C ALA A 16 3.62 -14.48 -8.99
N THR A 17 3.09 -13.52 -9.78
CA THR A 17 2.90 -12.14 -9.30
C THR A 17 1.92 -12.10 -8.12
N PHE A 18 0.79 -12.79 -8.17
CA PHE A 18 -0.10 -12.95 -7.03
C PHE A 18 0.64 -13.52 -5.81
N GLY A 19 1.48 -14.55 -6.04
CA GLY A 19 2.30 -15.15 -4.98
C GLY A 19 3.24 -14.15 -4.32
N PHE A 20 3.95 -13.31 -5.09
CA PHE A 20 4.86 -12.29 -4.54
C PHE A 20 4.12 -11.19 -3.79
N PHE A 21 2.97 -10.71 -4.27
CA PHE A 21 2.16 -9.75 -3.54
C PHE A 21 1.62 -10.34 -2.23
N THR A 22 1.12 -11.59 -2.25
CA THR A 22 0.68 -12.30 -1.04
C THR A 22 1.83 -12.48 -0.06
N LEU A 23 3.00 -12.90 -0.55
CA LEU A 23 4.20 -13.09 0.27
C LEU A 23 4.62 -11.77 0.94
N ASN A 24 4.64 -10.67 0.20
CA ASN A 24 5.02 -9.37 0.74
C ASN A 24 4.06 -8.92 1.85
N GLY A 25 2.75 -9.02 1.61
CA GLY A 25 1.74 -8.73 2.63
C GLY A 25 1.84 -9.65 3.86
N PHE A 26 2.14 -10.93 3.64
CA PHE A 26 2.33 -11.89 4.72
C PHE A 26 3.57 -11.58 5.57
N VAL A 27 4.72 -11.32 4.95
CA VAL A 27 5.99 -11.01 5.65
C VAL A 27 5.84 -9.74 6.49
N LEU A 28 5.31 -8.66 5.90
CA LEU A 28 5.08 -7.42 6.64
C LEU A 28 4.01 -7.57 7.72
N GLY A 29 2.91 -8.28 7.43
CA GLY A 29 1.88 -8.54 8.41
C GLY A 29 2.38 -9.35 9.60
N MET A 30 3.28 -10.32 9.39
CA MET A 30 3.90 -11.06 10.49
C MET A 30 4.78 -10.16 11.38
N TRP A 31 5.49 -9.19 10.81
CA TRP A 31 6.15 -8.16 11.59
C TRP A 31 5.14 -7.35 12.42
N VAL A 32 4.08 -6.83 11.78
CA VAL A 32 3.05 -6.01 12.45
C VAL A 32 2.43 -6.73 13.65
N VAL A 33 2.08 -8.00 13.48
CA VAL A 33 1.48 -8.81 14.56
C VAL A 33 2.43 -9.00 15.76
N HIS A 34 3.75 -9.02 15.51
CA HIS A 34 4.75 -9.22 16.56
C HIS A 34 5.28 -7.91 17.19
N ILE A 35 4.87 -6.74 16.69
CA ILE A 35 5.29 -5.43 17.22
C ILE A 35 5.19 -5.36 18.76
N PRO A 36 4.04 -5.69 19.40
CA PRO A 36 3.91 -5.50 20.84
C PRO A 36 4.85 -6.37 21.67
N VAL A 37 5.08 -7.61 21.22
CA VAL A 37 5.95 -8.54 21.94
C VAL A 37 7.42 -8.16 21.77
N VAL A 38 7.81 -7.69 20.58
CA VAL A 38 9.17 -7.22 20.29
C VAL A 38 9.46 -5.91 21.01
N GLU A 39 8.53 -4.96 21.04
CA GLU A 39 8.62 -3.70 21.76
C GLU A 39 8.86 -3.93 23.27
N HIS A 40 8.03 -4.76 23.88
CA HIS A 40 8.16 -5.12 25.30
C HIS A 40 9.51 -5.77 25.59
N ARG A 41 9.95 -6.71 24.75
CA ARG A 41 11.26 -7.39 24.91
C ARG A 41 12.42 -6.44 24.74
N ALA A 42 12.35 -5.50 23.79
CA ALA A 42 13.38 -4.50 23.56
C ALA A 42 13.45 -3.41 24.65
N GLY A 43 12.46 -3.37 25.56
CA GLY A 43 12.38 -2.40 26.65
C GLY A 43 12.26 -0.94 26.19
N ILE A 44 11.55 -0.72 25.06
CA ILE A 44 11.39 0.61 24.46
C ILE A 44 9.97 1.14 24.66
N SER A 45 9.81 2.47 24.65
CA SER A 45 8.51 3.12 24.68
C SER A 45 7.88 3.22 23.29
N HIS A 46 6.57 3.45 23.22
CA HIS A 46 5.84 3.70 21.97
C HIS A 46 6.44 4.86 21.16
N ALA A 47 6.91 5.91 21.84
CA ALA A 47 7.57 7.03 21.18
C ALA A 47 8.88 6.62 20.48
N VAL A 48 9.69 5.79 21.15
CA VAL A 48 10.90 5.23 20.53
C VAL A 48 10.53 4.30 19.39
N LEU A 49 9.53 3.44 19.55
CA LEU A 49 9.02 2.58 18.47
C LEU A 49 8.62 3.41 17.25
N GLY A 50 7.91 4.53 17.43
CA GLY A 50 7.53 5.42 16.33
C GLY A 50 8.74 5.90 15.52
N TRP A 51 9.84 6.30 16.17
CA TRP A 51 11.08 6.65 15.48
C TRP A 51 11.74 5.47 14.77
N LEU A 52 11.66 4.27 15.36
CA LEU A 52 12.21 3.07 14.75
C LEU A 52 11.40 2.63 13.53
N LEU A 53 10.07 2.80 13.54
CA LEU A 53 9.21 2.57 12.36
C LEU A 53 9.50 3.57 11.24
N LEU A 54 9.96 4.79 11.57
CA LEU A 54 10.45 5.72 10.56
C LEU A 54 11.73 5.20 9.87
N LEU A 55 12.61 4.48 10.58
CA LEU A 55 13.77 3.82 9.97
C LEU A 55 13.34 2.71 8.99
N LEU A 56 12.29 1.94 9.30
CA LEU A 56 11.70 0.98 8.37
C LEU A 56 11.24 1.69 7.08
N GLY A 57 10.52 2.81 7.22
CA GLY A 57 10.09 3.64 6.09
C GLY A 57 11.27 4.23 5.30
N GLY A 58 12.29 4.74 5.99
CA GLY A 58 13.51 5.27 5.38
C GLY A 58 14.29 4.20 4.62
N GLY A 59 14.40 3.00 5.20
CA GLY A 59 14.96 1.83 4.53
C GLY A 59 14.19 1.47 3.27
N ALA A 60 12.86 1.44 3.33
CA ALA A 60 12.00 1.16 2.18
C ALA A 60 12.21 2.20 1.07
N PHE A 61 12.24 3.48 1.41
CA PHE A 61 12.51 4.54 0.44
C PHE A 61 13.88 4.36 -0.24
N ALA A 62 14.94 4.07 0.53
CA ALA A 62 16.28 3.81 -0.02
C ALA A 62 16.28 2.58 -0.96
N GLY A 63 15.60 1.50 -0.58
CA GLY A 63 15.43 0.30 -1.39
C GLY A 63 14.72 0.59 -2.72
N MET A 64 13.63 1.38 -2.67
CA MET A 64 12.88 1.81 -3.86
C MET A 64 13.76 2.59 -4.84
N GLN A 65 14.59 3.52 -4.35
CA GLN A 65 15.47 4.32 -5.21
C GLN A 65 16.57 3.48 -5.86
N LEU A 66 17.10 2.50 -5.14
CA LEU A 66 18.18 1.65 -5.66
C LEU A 66 17.67 0.62 -6.68
N VAL A 67 16.51 0.00 -6.39
CA VAL A 67 16.05 -1.15 -7.16
C VAL A 67 15.50 -0.78 -8.55
N GLY A 68 15.01 0.45 -8.75
CA GLY A 68 14.52 0.91 -10.05
C GLY A 68 15.56 0.73 -11.16
N PRO A 69 16.72 1.39 -11.09
CA PRO A 69 17.82 1.21 -12.07
C PRO A 69 18.32 -0.24 -12.18
N LEU A 70 18.32 -1.00 -11.09
CA LEU A 70 18.71 -2.41 -11.11
C LEU A 70 17.69 -3.26 -11.91
N THR A 71 16.39 -2.95 -11.73
CA THR A 71 15.33 -3.63 -12.48
C THR A 71 15.39 -3.31 -13.96
N ASP A 72 15.69 -2.06 -14.33
CA ASP A 72 15.88 -1.65 -15.72
C ASP A 72 17.09 -2.35 -16.35
N ARG A 73 18.20 -2.48 -15.60
CA ARG A 73 19.45 -3.08 -16.09
C ARG A 73 19.40 -4.61 -16.18
N PHE A 74 18.84 -5.28 -15.16
CA PHE A 74 18.91 -6.74 -15.01
C PHE A 74 17.60 -7.45 -15.32
N GLY A 75 16.50 -6.69 -15.47
CA GLY A 75 15.16 -7.19 -15.71
C GLY A 75 14.44 -7.65 -14.43
N ALA A 76 13.13 -7.42 -14.37
CA ALA A 76 12.29 -7.76 -13.20
C ALA A 76 12.38 -9.25 -12.82
N ARG A 77 12.52 -10.15 -13.80
CA ARG A 77 12.66 -11.59 -13.56
C ARG A 77 13.81 -11.99 -12.64
N LYS A 78 14.94 -11.26 -12.67
CA LYS A 78 16.08 -11.51 -11.78
C LYS A 78 15.96 -10.72 -10.48
N VAL A 79 15.48 -9.48 -10.54
CA VAL A 79 15.46 -8.57 -9.41
C VAL A 79 14.36 -8.94 -8.41
N VAL A 80 13.17 -9.34 -8.87
CA VAL A 80 12.06 -9.73 -7.97
C VAL A 80 12.46 -10.86 -6.99
N PRO A 81 13.01 -12.00 -7.44
CA PRO A 81 13.38 -13.07 -6.51
C PRO A 81 14.46 -12.68 -5.52
N VAL A 82 15.45 -11.90 -5.95
CA VAL A 82 16.52 -11.40 -5.07
C VAL A 82 15.93 -10.48 -4.00
N SER A 83 15.07 -9.55 -4.40
CA SER A 83 14.38 -8.64 -3.47
C SER A 83 13.46 -9.39 -2.51
N ALA A 84 12.71 -10.38 -3.00
CA ALA A 84 11.83 -11.20 -2.16
C ALA A 84 12.60 -12.06 -1.17
N ALA A 85 13.72 -12.66 -1.58
CA ALA A 85 14.60 -13.41 -0.69
C ALA A 85 15.22 -12.49 0.37
N LEU A 86 15.68 -11.29 -0.01
CA LEU A 86 16.22 -10.30 0.90
C LEU A 86 15.17 -9.86 1.94
N CYS A 87 13.96 -9.49 1.50
CA CYS A 87 12.88 -9.09 2.40
C CYS A 87 12.49 -10.25 3.35
N SER A 88 12.36 -11.47 2.81
CA SER A 88 12.05 -12.66 3.60
C SER A 88 13.16 -13.00 4.60
N ALA A 89 14.42 -12.85 4.23
CA ALA A 89 15.53 -13.06 5.16
C ALA A 89 15.59 -11.99 6.24
N ALA A 90 15.28 -10.73 5.89
CA ALA A 90 15.35 -9.61 6.82
C ALA A 90 14.28 -9.66 7.92
N VAL A 91 13.13 -10.33 7.70
CA VAL A 91 12.03 -10.32 8.68
C VAL A 91 12.38 -11.02 10.00
N VAL A 92 13.38 -11.89 10.03
CA VAL A 92 13.83 -12.51 11.27
C VAL A 92 14.55 -11.53 12.20
N LEU A 93 15.22 -10.51 11.65
CA LEU A 93 16.06 -9.58 12.40
C LEU A 93 15.31 -8.85 13.54
N PRO A 94 14.12 -8.27 13.34
CA PRO A 94 13.33 -7.71 14.44
C PRO A 94 13.01 -8.74 15.53
N GLY A 95 12.81 -10.00 15.15
CA GLY A 95 12.60 -11.10 16.08
C GLY A 95 13.82 -11.43 16.96
N LEU A 96 15.01 -11.11 16.53
CA LEU A 96 16.27 -11.33 17.26
C LEU A 96 16.72 -10.08 18.05
N ALA A 97 16.13 -8.91 17.79
CA ALA A 97 16.56 -7.66 18.42
C ALA A 97 16.33 -7.70 19.95
N ALA A 98 17.35 -7.31 20.71
CA ALA A 98 17.35 -7.31 22.16
C ALA A 98 17.20 -5.91 22.79
N ASN A 99 17.34 -4.85 22.00
CA ASN A 99 17.23 -3.46 22.43
C ASN A 99 16.86 -2.55 21.25
N GLY A 100 16.60 -1.26 21.52
CA GLY A 100 16.20 -0.28 20.51
C GLY A 100 17.18 -0.11 19.37
N TRP A 101 18.49 -0.18 19.62
CA TRP A 101 19.51 -0.01 18.57
C TRP A 101 19.52 -1.17 17.58
N THR A 102 19.49 -2.40 18.10
CA THR A 102 19.43 -3.61 17.26
C THR A 102 18.10 -3.70 16.53
N LEU A 103 16.99 -3.26 17.15
CA LEU A 103 15.70 -3.19 16.51
C LEU A 103 15.67 -2.14 15.39
N GLY A 104 16.24 -0.95 15.61
CA GLY A 104 16.34 0.09 14.60
C GLY A 104 17.12 -0.36 13.36
N ALA A 105 18.27 -0.99 13.56
CA ALA A 105 19.06 -1.58 12.47
C ALA A 105 18.28 -2.68 11.72
N ALA A 106 17.57 -3.55 12.46
CA ALA A 106 16.75 -4.60 11.90
C ALA A 106 15.61 -4.05 11.03
N LEU A 107 14.91 -3.00 11.50
CA LEU A 107 13.82 -2.35 10.79
C LEU A 107 14.30 -1.61 9.53
N LEU A 108 15.47 -0.97 9.59
CA LEU A 108 16.08 -0.33 8.42
C LEU A 108 16.35 -1.37 7.32
N VAL A 109 16.91 -2.53 7.67
CA VAL A 109 17.23 -3.62 6.73
C VAL A 109 15.95 -4.26 6.20
N LEU A 110 14.95 -4.52 7.06
CA LEU A 110 13.64 -5.05 6.63
C LEU A 110 12.95 -4.08 5.68
N GLY A 111 12.93 -2.79 6.03
CA GLY A 111 12.39 -1.75 5.18
C GLY A 111 13.06 -1.70 3.82
N PHE A 112 14.39 -1.74 3.78
CA PHE A 112 15.16 -1.76 2.53
C PHE A 112 14.78 -2.95 1.64
N GLY A 113 14.72 -4.16 2.20
CA GLY A 113 14.28 -5.35 1.49
C GLY A 113 12.85 -5.23 0.96
N ASN A 114 11.93 -4.68 1.78
CA ASN A 114 10.56 -4.41 1.39
C ASN A 114 10.46 -3.42 0.23
N GLY A 115 11.17 -2.29 0.28
CA GLY A 115 11.17 -1.29 -0.78
C GLY A 115 11.71 -1.85 -2.10
N CYS A 116 12.77 -2.68 -2.04
CA CYS A 116 13.28 -3.40 -3.21
C CYS A 116 12.23 -4.34 -3.81
N LEU A 117 11.53 -5.11 -2.97
CA LEU A 117 10.49 -6.03 -3.43
C LEU A 117 9.29 -5.27 -4.01
N ASP A 118 8.82 -4.23 -3.33
CA ASP A 118 7.65 -3.47 -3.74
C ASP A 118 7.81 -2.90 -5.16
N VAL A 119 8.87 -2.17 -5.43
CA VAL A 119 9.10 -1.59 -6.77
C VAL A 119 9.33 -2.67 -7.83
N SER A 120 10.12 -3.68 -7.53
CA SER A 120 10.45 -4.72 -8.52
C SER A 120 9.24 -5.59 -8.88
N MET A 121 8.41 -5.99 -7.90
CA MET A 121 7.20 -6.78 -8.16
C MET A 121 6.12 -5.96 -8.87
N ASN A 122 5.98 -4.66 -8.55
CA ASN A 122 5.07 -3.78 -9.26
C ASN A 122 5.51 -3.56 -10.71
N THR A 123 6.81 -3.42 -10.97
CA THR A 123 7.34 -3.36 -12.33
C THR A 123 7.01 -4.64 -13.12
N HIS A 124 7.15 -5.82 -12.51
CA HIS A 124 6.75 -7.08 -13.12
C HIS A 124 5.23 -7.15 -13.32
N ALA A 125 4.43 -6.67 -12.37
CA ALA A 125 2.97 -6.64 -12.46
C ALA A 125 2.48 -5.80 -13.65
N VAL A 126 3.12 -4.64 -13.91
CA VAL A 126 2.84 -3.81 -15.11
C VAL A 126 3.14 -4.59 -16.40
N GLN A 127 4.25 -5.36 -16.45
CA GLN A 127 4.57 -6.18 -17.61
C GLN A 127 3.51 -7.28 -17.85
N VAL A 128 3.04 -7.91 -16.78
CA VAL A 128 1.95 -8.91 -16.84
C VAL A 128 0.65 -8.26 -17.29
N GLU A 129 0.27 -7.09 -16.73
CA GLU A 129 -0.94 -6.35 -17.10
C GLU A 129 -0.97 -5.98 -18.58
N ARG A 130 0.14 -5.48 -19.12
CA ARG A 130 0.28 -5.19 -20.55
C ARG A 130 0.04 -6.42 -21.40
N GLY A 131 0.60 -7.58 -20.99
CA GLY A 131 0.37 -8.85 -21.68
C GLY A 131 -1.10 -9.28 -21.69
N TYR A 132 -1.85 -8.98 -20.65
CA TYR A 132 -3.29 -9.28 -20.56
C TYR A 132 -4.18 -8.28 -21.28
N ARG A 133 -3.67 -7.09 -21.66
CA ARG A 133 -4.43 -5.99 -22.28
C ARG A 133 -5.72 -5.62 -21.53
N ARG A 134 -5.72 -5.80 -20.22
CA ARG A 134 -6.84 -5.44 -19.33
C ARG A 134 -6.30 -5.11 -17.94
N PRO A 135 -6.95 -4.20 -17.19
CA PRO A 135 -6.57 -3.89 -15.83
C PRO A 135 -6.58 -5.14 -14.93
N VAL A 136 -5.47 -5.41 -14.24
CA VAL A 136 -5.31 -6.49 -13.25
C VAL A 136 -4.49 -6.03 -12.04
N MET A 137 -4.04 -4.78 -12.02
CA MET A 137 -3.18 -4.24 -10.98
C MET A 137 -3.87 -4.23 -9.61
N SER A 138 -5.16 -3.80 -9.54
CA SER A 138 -5.92 -3.78 -8.29
C SER A 138 -6.07 -5.17 -7.67
N ALA A 139 -6.19 -6.21 -8.50
CA ALA A 139 -6.24 -7.59 -8.03
C ALA A 139 -4.91 -8.01 -7.37
N PHE A 140 -3.74 -7.60 -7.90
CA PHE A 140 -2.45 -7.89 -7.27
C PHE A 140 -2.36 -7.24 -5.89
N HIS A 141 -2.74 -5.97 -5.76
CA HIS A 141 -2.78 -5.27 -4.47
C HIS A 141 -3.80 -5.87 -3.49
N ALA A 142 -4.93 -6.41 -3.97
CA ALA A 142 -5.86 -7.15 -3.12
C ALA A 142 -5.20 -8.40 -2.51
N PHE A 143 -4.34 -9.09 -3.27
CA PHE A 143 -3.61 -10.24 -2.78
C PHE A 143 -2.51 -9.88 -1.75
N PHE A 144 -1.97 -8.69 -1.79
CA PHE A 144 -1.15 -8.16 -0.68
C PHE A 144 -1.97 -8.13 0.62
N SER A 145 -3.20 -7.61 0.58
CA SER A 145 -4.08 -7.60 1.76
C SER A 145 -4.47 -9.02 2.21
N VAL A 146 -4.66 -9.97 1.29
CA VAL A 146 -4.84 -11.40 1.62
C VAL A 146 -3.63 -11.92 2.42
N GLY A 147 -2.41 -11.55 2.02
CA GLY A 147 -1.20 -11.85 2.78
C GLY A 147 -1.24 -11.32 4.21
N GLY A 148 -1.69 -10.08 4.40
CA GLY A 148 -1.88 -9.48 5.73
C GLY A 148 -2.90 -10.23 6.59
N VAL A 149 -4.02 -10.66 6.00
CA VAL A 149 -5.02 -11.49 6.70
C VAL A 149 -4.42 -12.83 7.12
N LEU A 150 -3.70 -13.50 6.24
CA LEU A 150 -3.02 -14.76 6.56
C LEU A 150 -2.00 -14.57 7.69
N ALA A 151 -1.26 -13.44 7.67
CA ALA A 151 -0.33 -13.09 8.74
C ALA A 151 -1.05 -12.91 10.09
N ALA A 152 -2.20 -12.24 10.12
CA ALA A 152 -2.98 -12.09 11.34
C ALA A 152 -3.42 -13.44 11.92
N LEU A 153 -3.90 -14.36 11.07
CA LEU A 153 -4.33 -15.69 11.49
C LEU A 153 -3.16 -16.54 11.99
N VAL A 154 -2.06 -16.60 11.24
CA VAL A 154 -0.85 -17.34 11.61
C VAL A 154 -0.22 -16.74 12.85
N GLY A 155 -0.11 -15.40 12.92
CA GLY A 155 0.45 -14.70 14.06
C GLY A 155 -0.38 -14.89 15.33
N ALA A 156 -1.71 -14.78 15.26
CA ALA A 156 -2.59 -15.09 16.39
C ALA A 156 -2.36 -16.51 16.90
N ARG A 157 -2.22 -17.47 15.99
CA ARG A 157 -2.00 -18.86 16.36
C ARG A 157 -0.64 -19.10 17.00
N THR A 158 0.44 -18.56 16.43
CA THR A 158 1.79 -18.72 16.99
C THR A 158 1.93 -18.02 18.34
N LEU A 159 1.31 -16.84 18.52
CA LEU A 159 1.25 -16.14 19.81
C LEU A 159 0.44 -16.93 20.85
N SER A 160 -0.66 -17.59 20.47
CA SER A 160 -1.44 -18.43 21.38
C SER A 160 -0.69 -19.70 21.81
N TRP A 161 0.30 -20.16 21.03
CA TRP A 161 1.23 -21.22 21.39
C TRP A 161 2.45 -20.72 22.17
N GLU A 162 2.51 -19.45 22.48
CA GLU A 162 3.63 -18.81 23.20
C GLU A 162 4.98 -18.95 22.48
N TRP A 163 4.96 -19.08 21.15
CA TRP A 163 6.19 -19.12 20.37
C TRP A 163 6.93 -17.80 20.46
N SER A 164 8.27 -17.89 20.57
CA SER A 164 9.09 -16.68 20.58
C SER A 164 9.00 -15.94 19.22
N PRO A 165 9.05 -14.60 19.21
CA PRO A 165 9.12 -13.84 17.97
C PRO A 165 10.27 -14.30 17.05
N ALA A 166 11.42 -14.65 17.62
CA ALA A 166 12.57 -15.15 16.88
C ALA A 166 12.24 -16.44 16.13
N THR A 167 11.63 -17.41 16.80
CA THR A 167 11.23 -18.70 16.20
C THR A 167 10.20 -18.49 15.09
N THR A 168 9.14 -17.72 15.38
CA THR A 168 8.07 -17.48 14.42
C THR A 168 8.59 -16.78 13.17
N LEU A 169 9.35 -15.68 13.32
CA LEU A 169 9.85 -14.92 12.19
C LEU A 169 10.97 -15.66 11.44
N ALA A 170 11.73 -16.56 12.08
CA ALA A 170 12.66 -17.44 11.38
C ALA A 170 11.93 -18.42 10.48
N LEU A 171 10.83 -19.02 10.95
CA LEU A 171 10.00 -19.90 10.11
C LEU A 171 9.35 -19.16 8.95
N VAL A 172 8.90 -17.92 9.18
CA VAL A 172 8.38 -17.04 8.12
C VAL A 172 9.47 -16.73 7.08
N SER A 173 10.70 -16.48 7.54
CA SER A 173 11.85 -16.23 6.66
C SER A 173 12.12 -17.45 5.76
N VAL A 174 12.22 -18.65 6.33
CA VAL A 174 12.43 -19.90 5.58
C VAL A 174 11.28 -20.15 4.59
N PHE A 175 10.04 -19.97 5.04
CA PHE A 175 8.85 -20.11 4.18
C PHE A 175 8.90 -19.12 3.01
N GLY A 176 9.21 -17.82 3.27
CA GLY A 176 9.26 -16.79 2.24
C GLY A 176 10.36 -17.05 1.20
N VAL A 177 11.54 -17.51 1.63
CA VAL A 177 12.63 -17.92 0.71
C VAL A 177 12.19 -19.13 -0.13
N ALA A 178 11.52 -20.12 0.46
CA ALA A 178 11.02 -21.29 -0.26
C ALA A 178 9.96 -20.90 -1.31
N VAL A 179 8.97 -20.06 -0.94
CA VAL A 179 7.96 -19.55 -1.88
C VAL A 179 8.64 -18.77 -3.01
N THR A 180 9.64 -17.94 -2.69
CA THR A 180 10.41 -17.18 -3.69
C THR A 180 11.09 -18.13 -4.69
N ALA A 181 11.76 -19.18 -4.22
CA ALA A 181 12.44 -20.15 -5.07
C ALA A 181 11.45 -20.91 -6.00
N LEU A 182 10.27 -21.24 -5.50
CA LEU A 182 9.22 -21.92 -6.25
C LEU A 182 8.55 -21.00 -7.29
N ALA A 183 8.32 -19.72 -6.97
CA ALA A 183 7.62 -18.79 -7.83
C ALA A 183 8.54 -18.13 -8.90
N ALA A 184 9.82 -17.97 -8.62
CA ALA A 184 10.79 -17.29 -9.49
C ALA A 184 10.86 -17.84 -10.94
N PRO A 185 10.84 -19.17 -11.19
CA PRO A 185 10.88 -19.71 -12.55
C PRO A 185 9.69 -19.29 -13.43
N ALA A 186 8.53 -19.01 -12.79
CA ALA A 186 7.28 -18.66 -13.46
C ALA A 186 7.18 -17.20 -13.89
N LEU A 187 8.12 -16.32 -13.47
CA LEU A 187 8.16 -14.93 -13.89
C LEU A 187 8.41 -14.78 -15.40
N LEU A 188 7.87 -13.71 -16.00
CA LEU A 188 7.99 -13.43 -17.43
C LEU A 188 9.45 -13.47 -17.91
N ARG A 189 9.67 -14.14 -19.06
CA ARG A 189 10.97 -14.21 -19.70
C ARG A 189 11.29 -12.91 -20.44
N PRO A 190 12.58 -12.51 -20.56
CA PRO A 190 12.98 -11.27 -21.22
C PRO A 190 12.44 -11.11 -22.64
N ALA A 191 12.42 -12.18 -23.44
CA ALA A 191 11.94 -12.17 -24.83
C ALA A 191 10.47 -11.73 -24.99
N VAL A 192 9.61 -12.02 -23.99
CA VAL A 192 8.21 -11.57 -23.98
C VAL A 192 8.12 -10.10 -23.58
N ALA A 193 8.98 -9.66 -22.66
CA ALA A 193 9.04 -8.27 -22.21
C ALA A 193 9.63 -7.35 -23.31
N ASP A 194 10.62 -7.81 -24.05
CA ASP A 194 11.27 -7.03 -25.12
C ASP A 194 10.39 -6.92 -26.38
N GLY A 195 9.65 -7.96 -26.73
CA GLY A 195 8.64 -7.89 -27.79
C GLY A 195 7.51 -6.91 -27.49
N GLN A 196 7.14 -6.76 -26.21
CA GLN A 196 6.18 -5.76 -25.78
C GLN A 196 6.75 -4.33 -25.81
N LYS A 197 8.01 -4.13 -25.41
CA LYS A 197 8.69 -2.83 -25.53
C LYS A 197 8.80 -2.38 -27.00
N ALA A 198 9.10 -3.29 -27.91
CA ALA A 198 9.18 -2.98 -29.34
C ALA A 198 7.80 -2.61 -29.91
N ALA A 199 6.72 -3.28 -29.50
CA ALA A 199 5.36 -2.96 -29.91
C ALA A 199 4.90 -1.61 -29.35
N ASP A 200 5.20 -1.31 -28.08
CA ASP A 200 4.89 -0.03 -27.42
C ASP A 200 5.67 1.14 -28.08
N GLN A 201 6.93 0.90 -28.47
CA GLN A 201 7.76 1.90 -29.17
C GLN A 201 7.25 2.18 -30.60
N GLN A 202 6.72 1.18 -31.29
CA GLN A 202 6.08 1.39 -32.60
C GLN A 202 4.80 2.20 -32.49
N VAL A 203 3.98 1.95 -31.45
CA VAL A 203 2.77 2.75 -31.18
C VAL A 203 3.13 4.17 -30.78
N ALA A 204 4.13 4.33 -29.90
CA ALA A 204 4.62 5.66 -29.46
C ALA A 204 5.30 6.41 -30.63
N GLY A 205 6.05 5.74 -31.49
CA GLY A 205 6.64 6.33 -32.70
C GLY A 205 5.59 6.83 -33.68
N SER A 206 4.49 6.11 -33.85
CA SER A 206 3.36 6.53 -34.69
C SER A 206 2.58 7.73 -34.13
N GLN A 207 2.56 7.88 -32.78
CA GLN A 207 1.96 9.05 -32.09
C GLN A 207 2.91 10.25 -32.03
N ALA A 208 4.23 10.02 -31.93
CA ALA A 208 5.24 11.08 -31.90
C ALA A 208 5.36 11.84 -33.22
N THR A 209 5.06 11.20 -34.36
CA THR A 209 5.09 11.85 -35.67
C THR A 209 4.00 12.91 -35.86
N GLN A 210 2.95 12.89 -35.02
CA GLN A 210 1.89 13.91 -35.02
C GLN A 210 2.06 15.00 -33.93
N ALA A 211 3.03 14.84 -33.00
CA ALA A 211 3.18 15.72 -31.85
C ALA A 211 4.44 16.62 -31.89
N SER A 212 5.15 16.66 -33.03
CA SER A 212 6.36 17.51 -33.16
C SER A 212 6.03 18.93 -33.58
N GLN A 213 5.47 19.75 -32.68
CA GLN A 213 5.57 21.20 -32.75
C GLN A 213 5.25 21.86 -31.39
N ALA A 214 6.26 22.56 -30.89
CA ALA A 214 6.35 23.53 -29.82
C ALA A 214 6.98 23.06 -28.49
N PRO A 215 8.02 23.77 -27.99
CA PRO A 215 8.55 23.55 -26.65
C PRO A 215 7.51 23.98 -25.62
N THR A 216 6.93 23.01 -24.90
CA THR A 216 5.97 23.26 -23.84
C THR A 216 6.67 23.95 -22.67
N ALA A 217 6.40 25.24 -22.51
CA ALA A 217 6.69 25.95 -21.27
C ALA A 217 6.19 25.09 -20.08
N ARG A 218 7.03 24.89 -19.04
CA ARG A 218 6.70 24.15 -17.84
C ARG A 218 5.39 24.67 -17.25
N ARG A 219 4.26 24.04 -17.58
CA ARG A 219 2.94 24.38 -17.02
C ARG A 219 2.99 24.18 -15.51
N ARG A 220 2.62 25.22 -14.77
CA ARG A 220 2.48 25.12 -13.30
C ARG A 220 1.42 24.09 -12.95
N THR A 221 1.73 23.21 -11.99
CA THR A 221 0.79 22.21 -11.49
C THR A 221 -0.48 22.87 -10.97
N PRO A 222 -1.66 22.46 -11.42
CA PRO A 222 -2.92 23.02 -10.94
C PRO A 222 -3.06 22.85 -9.42
N PRO A 223 -3.60 23.85 -8.68
CA PRO A 223 -3.83 23.74 -7.23
C PRO A 223 -4.64 22.52 -6.81
N ARG A 224 -5.54 22.06 -7.67
CA ARG A 224 -6.33 20.84 -7.49
C ARG A 224 -5.45 19.61 -7.28
N ILE A 225 -4.34 19.48 -8.00
CA ILE A 225 -3.43 18.33 -7.86
C ILE A 225 -2.78 18.33 -6.48
N TRP A 226 -2.36 19.50 -5.98
CA TRP A 226 -1.81 19.61 -4.62
C TRP A 226 -2.84 19.29 -3.53
N ALA A 227 -4.09 19.67 -3.74
CA ALA A 227 -5.17 19.33 -2.81
C ALA A 227 -5.48 17.81 -2.83
N LEU A 228 -5.47 17.16 -4.01
CA LEU A 228 -5.58 15.70 -4.11
C LEU A 228 -4.38 15.02 -3.43
N ALA A 229 -3.18 15.56 -3.60
CA ALA A 229 -1.97 15.05 -2.96
C ALA A 229 -2.01 15.18 -1.42
N ALA A 230 -2.53 16.31 -0.90
CA ALA A 230 -2.74 16.49 0.54
C ALA A 230 -3.77 15.48 1.09
N LEU A 231 -4.87 15.24 0.37
CA LEU A 231 -5.84 14.20 0.76
C LEU A 231 -5.22 12.79 0.72
N ALA A 232 -4.39 12.50 -0.28
CA ALA A 232 -3.67 11.22 -0.35
C ALA A 232 -2.73 11.06 0.85
N LEU A 233 -1.97 12.11 1.20
CA LEU A 233 -1.11 12.12 2.38
C LEU A 233 -1.91 11.82 3.65
N MET A 234 -3.03 12.52 3.88
CA MET A 234 -3.87 12.34 5.07
C MET A 234 -4.45 10.92 5.17
N LEU A 235 -5.00 10.40 4.07
CA LEU A 235 -5.65 9.09 4.07
C LEU A 235 -4.66 7.94 4.12
N MET A 236 -3.50 8.06 3.45
CA MET A 236 -2.45 7.06 3.52
C MET A 236 -1.72 7.10 4.88
N LEU A 237 -1.59 8.27 5.53
CA LEU A 237 -1.14 8.35 6.91
C LEU A 237 -2.12 7.59 7.83
N SER A 238 -3.41 7.77 7.64
CA SER A 238 -4.43 7.07 8.44
C SER A 238 -4.39 5.55 8.22
N GLU A 239 -4.11 5.09 7.01
CA GLU A 239 -3.87 3.68 6.69
C GLU A 239 -2.60 3.17 7.38
N GLY A 240 -1.51 3.94 7.36
CA GLY A 240 -0.25 3.63 8.05
C GLY A 240 -0.46 3.46 9.56
N VAL A 241 -1.24 4.35 10.17
CA VAL A 241 -1.59 4.24 11.61
C VAL A 241 -2.30 2.92 11.91
N ALA A 242 -3.23 2.47 11.05
CA ALA A 242 -3.88 1.17 11.26
C ALA A 242 -2.90 0.00 11.14
N ASN A 243 -2.00 0.06 10.17
CA ASN A 243 -1.01 -0.99 9.94
C ASN A 243 -0.08 -1.17 11.14
N ASP A 244 0.40 -0.09 11.72
CA ASP A 244 1.47 -0.13 12.72
C ASP A 244 0.96 -0.10 14.16
N TRP A 245 -0.22 0.50 14.43
CA TRP A 245 -0.70 0.74 15.79
C TRP A 245 -1.96 -0.06 16.16
N SER A 246 -2.61 -0.77 15.23
CA SER A 246 -3.87 -1.45 15.54
C SER A 246 -3.72 -2.57 16.57
N VAL A 247 -2.68 -3.39 16.45
CA VAL A 247 -2.39 -4.49 17.38
C VAL A 247 -1.98 -3.96 18.74
N LEU A 248 -1.12 -2.92 18.74
CA LEU A 248 -0.62 -2.29 19.96
C LEU A 248 -1.75 -1.63 20.76
N ALA A 249 -2.65 -0.93 20.07
CA ALA A 249 -3.81 -0.31 20.71
C ALA A 249 -4.71 -1.34 21.44
N MET A 250 -4.92 -2.51 20.85
CA MET A 250 -5.67 -3.58 21.52
C MET A 250 -4.98 -4.09 22.77
N ARG A 251 -3.64 -4.16 22.74
CA ARG A 251 -2.84 -4.60 23.89
C ARG A 251 -2.86 -3.57 25.03
N ASP A 252 -2.56 -2.33 24.70
CA ASP A 252 -2.25 -1.32 25.71
C ASP A 252 -3.49 -0.58 26.25
N VAL A 253 -4.56 -0.50 25.44
CA VAL A 253 -5.79 0.19 25.84
C VAL A 253 -6.81 -0.79 26.44
N LEU A 254 -6.83 -2.04 25.96
CA LEU A 254 -7.85 -3.03 26.34
C LEU A 254 -7.27 -4.27 27.04
N ASP A 255 -5.98 -4.29 27.36
CA ASP A 255 -5.28 -5.43 27.95
C ASP A 255 -5.54 -6.76 27.23
N ALA A 256 -5.78 -6.69 25.90
CA ALA A 256 -6.12 -7.87 25.12
C ALA A 256 -4.94 -8.84 25.04
N PRO A 257 -5.17 -10.17 25.16
CA PRO A 257 -4.14 -11.17 24.92
C PRO A 257 -3.52 -10.98 23.52
N ALA A 258 -2.22 -11.25 23.36
CA ALA A 258 -1.49 -11.01 22.11
C ALA A 258 -2.16 -11.69 20.90
N ALA A 259 -2.68 -12.90 21.07
CA ALA A 259 -3.40 -13.63 20.04
C ALA A 259 -4.71 -12.90 19.62
N THR A 260 -5.45 -12.34 20.56
CA THR A 260 -6.68 -11.60 20.30
C THR A 260 -6.36 -10.23 19.65
N ALA A 261 -5.32 -9.56 20.11
CA ALA A 261 -4.88 -8.28 19.57
C ALA A 261 -4.50 -8.36 18.08
N ALA A 262 -3.93 -9.47 17.64
CA ALA A 262 -3.59 -9.71 16.24
C ALA A 262 -4.81 -9.61 15.29
N PHE A 263 -6.01 -9.89 15.78
CA PHE A 263 -7.24 -9.76 14.98
C PHE A 263 -7.59 -8.31 14.64
N ALA A 264 -7.04 -7.31 15.32
CA ALA A 264 -7.27 -5.90 14.96
C ALA A 264 -6.71 -5.61 13.55
N TYR A 265 -5.46 -5.97 13.30
CA TYR A 265 -4.86 -5.88 11.98
C TYR A 265 -5.56 -6.77 10.95
N GLY A 266 -5.91 -8.00 11.34
CA GLY A 266 -6.65 -8.93 10.48
C GLY A 266 -8.02 -8.40 10.06
N ALA A 267 -8.78 -7.82 10.98
CA ALA A 267 -10.08 -7.22 10.71
C ALA A 267 -9.97 -6.04 9.73
N PHE A 268 -9.02 -5.13 9.98
CA PHE A 268 -8.73 -4.01 9.09
C PHE A 268 -8.30 -4.49 7.69
N SER A 269 -7.31 -5.39 7.59
CA SER A 269 -6.80 -5.90 6.31
C SER A 269 -7.83 -6.68 5.52
N THR A 270 -8.65 -7.51 6.19
CA THR A 270 -9.74 -8.25 5.53
C THR A 270 -10.79 -7.29 4.96
N ALA A 271 -11.22 -6.34 5.77
CA ALA A 271 -12.20 -5.33 5.38
C ALA A 271 -11.70 -4.48 4.21
N MET A 272 -10.43 -4.07 4.26
CA MET A 272 -9.74 -3.34 3.19
C MET A 272 -9.72 -4.15 1.88
N THR A 273 -9.42 -5.44 1.97
CA THR A 273 -9.36 -6.33 0.80
C THR A 273 -10.72 -6.47 0.15
N VAL A 274 -11.76 -6.77 0.93
CA VAL A 274 -13.14 -6.92 0.44
C VAL A 274 -13.63 -5.60 -0.16
N GLY A 275 -13.38 -4.49 0.52
CA GLY A 275 -13.73 -3.17 0.05
C GLY A 275 -13.06 -2.84 -1.30
N ARG A 276 -11.76 -3.09 -1.46
CA ARG A 276 -11.02 -2.87 -2.72
C ARG A 276 -11.58 -3.68 -3.89
N LEU A 277 -12.01 -4.92 -3.66
CA LEU A 277 -12.62 -5.75 -4.70
C LEU A 277 -13.99 -5.21 -5.17
N LEU A 278 -14.68 -4.47 -4.32
CA LEU A 278 -16.00 -3.91 -4.60
C LEU A 278 -15.96 -2.46 -5.10
N THR A 279 -14.87 -1.74 -4.83
CA THR A 279 -14.72 -0.30 -5.09
C THR A 279 -15.04 0.07 -6.53
N ASP A 280 -14.54 -0.69 -7.52
CA ASP A 280 -14.76 -0.35 -8.94
C ASP A 280 -16.25 -0.38 -9.30
N ARG A 281 -17.02 -1.33 -8.73
CA ARG A 281 -18.48 -1.40 -8.94
C ARG A 281 -19.22 -0.24 -8.27
N VAL A 282 -18.80 0.12 -7.06
CA VAL A 282 -19.39 1.24 -6.30
C VAL A 282 -19.08 2.57 -6.98
N ALA A 283 -17.85 2.78 -7.43
CA ALA A 283 -17.41 3.97 -8.14
C ALA A 283 -18.15 4.14 -9.49
N ALA A 284 -18.36 3.05 -10.22
CA ALA A 284 -19.11 3.08 -11.48
C ALA A 284 -20.58 3.49 -11.27
N ARG A 285 -21.19 3.14 -10.13
CA ARG A 285 -22.59 3.43 -9.84
C ARG A 285 -22.81 4.81 -9.21
N PHE A 286 -21.96 5.21 -8.27
CA PHE A 286 -22.16 6.39 -7.42
C PHE A 286 -21.15 7.51 -7.66
N GLY A 287 -20.12 7.25 -8.46
CA GLY A 287 -19.05 8.17 -8.78
C GLY A 287 -17.93 8.25 -7.71
N PRO A 288 -16.76 8.79 -8.09
CA PRO A 288 -15.57 8.86 -7.23
C PRO A 288 -15.78 9.77 -6.01
N VAL A 289 -16.55 10.86 -6.16
CA VAL A 289 -16.85 11.79 -5.06
C VAL A 289 -17.62 11.10 -3.93
N ALA A 290 -18.61 10.26 -4.27
CA ALA A 290 -19.38 9.51 -3.28
C ALA A 290 -18.51 8.49 -2.56
N VAL A 291 -17.66 7.76 -3.30
CA VAL A 291 -16.73 6.77 -2.72
C VAL A 291 -15.84 7.43 -1.67
N VAL A 292 -15.18 8.54 -1.99
CA VAL A 292 -14.29 9.22 -1.03
C VAL A 292 -15.07 9.86 0.11
N ARG A 293 -16.20 10.52 -0.16
CA ARG A 293 -17.00 11.18 0.87
C ARG A 293 -17.50 10.19 1.91
N TYR A 294 -18.24 9.19 1.46
CA TYR A 294 -18.88 8.23 2.37
C TYR A 294 -17.87 7.22 2.92
N GLY A 295 -16.85 6.85 2.12
CA GLY A 295 -15.76 6.01 2.58
C GLY A 295 -14.95 6.67 3.70
N ALA A 296 -14.53 7.91 3.54
CA ALA A 296 -13.80 8.64 4.58
C ALA A 296 -14.69 8.92 5.81
N ALA A 297 -15.98 9.27 5.63
CA ALA A 297 -16.91 9.42 6.74
C ALA A 297 -17.07 8.11 7.54
N LEU A 298 -17.21 6.98 6.85
CA LEU A 298 -17.27 5.65 7.47
C LEU A 298 -15.96 5.33 8.19
N GLY A 299 -14.81 5.69 7.60
CA GLY A 299 -13.50 5.59 8.23
C GLY A 299 -13.41 6.39 9.53
N ALA A 300 -13.88 7.64 9.52
CA ALA A 300 -13.94 8.47 10.71
C ALA A 300 -14.79 7.83 11.83
N ILE A 301 -15.97 7.31 11.50
CA ILE A 301 -16.86 6.62 12.44
C ILE A 301 -16.17 5.38 13.02
N GLY A 302 -15.60 4.52 12.16
CA GLY A 302 -14.91 3.31 12.60
C GLY A 302 -13.76 3.60 13.56
N LEU A 303 -12.91 4.55 13.19
CA LEU A 303 -11.75 4.89 14.01
C LEU A 303 -12.13 5.65 15.31
N THR A 304 -13.21 6.44 15.29
CA THR A 304 -13.78 7.01 16.53
C THR A 304 -14.28 5.91 17.46
N ALA A 305 -14.94 4.89 16.91
CA ALA A 305 -15.35 3.72 17.72
C ALA A 305 -14.12 3.02 18.33
N VAL A 306 -13.03 2.85 17.59
CA VAL A 306 -11.77 2.31 18.14
C VAL A 306 -11.23 3.18 19.27
N ALA A 307 -11.17 4.51 19.06
CA ALA A 307 -10.60 5.45 20.04
C ALA A 307 -11.37 5.49 21.37
N LEU A 308 -12.68 5.32 21.32
CA LEU A 308 -13.56 5.47 22.48
C LEU A 308 -14.03 4.15 23.10
N SER A 309 -13.79 3.01 22.43
CA SER A 309 -14.30 1.72 22.87
C SER A 309 -13.52 1.15 24.07
N PRO A 310 -14.20 0.79 25.18
CA PRO A 310 -13.63 -0.01 26.25
C PRO A 310 -13.76 -1.53 25.98
N TRP A 311 -14.14 -1.95 24.77
CA TRP A 311 -14.68 -3.27 24.48
C TRP A 311 -14.04 -3.90 23.27
N ILE A 312 -13.39 -5.05 23.42
CA ILE A 312 -12.70 -5.76 22.33
C ILE A 312 -13.59 -5.94 21.09
N PRO A 313 -14.84 -6.48 21.17
CA PRO A 313 -15.67 -6.68 20.00
C PRO A 313 -16.01 -5.38 19.25
N LEU A 314 -16.28 -4.30 19.97
CA LEU A 314 -16.57 -3.00 19.35
C LEU A 314 -15.33 -2.41 18.68
N THR A 315 -14.16 -2.58 19.27
CA THR A 315 -12.88 -2.14 18.69
C THR A 315 -12.57 -2.90 17.41
N LEU A 316 -12.79 -4.23 17.38
CA LEU A 316 -12.62 -5.04 16.15
C LEU A 316 -13.63 -4.63 15.07
N ALA A 317 -14.88 -4.36 15.43
CA ALA A 317 -15.87 -3.81 14.52
C ALA A 317 -15.45 -2.43 14.00
N GLY A 318 -14.89 -1.58 14.86
CA GLY A 318 -14.35 -0.27 14.49
C GLY A 318 -13.22 -0.37 13.45
N TRP A 319 -12.25 -1.27 13.64
CA TRP A 319 -11.18 -1.54 12.67
C TRP A 319 -11.73 -2.09 11.34
N THR A 320 -12.74 -2.96 11.39
CA THR A 320 -13.44 -3.46 10.19
C THR A 320 -14.08 -2.31 9.41
N VAL A 321 -14.85 -1.46 10.09
CA VAL A 321 -15.53 -0.30 9.50
C VAL A 321 -14.52 0.69 8.92
N PHE A 322 -13.41 0.92 9.63
CA PHE A 322 -12.31 1.77 9.16
C PHE A 322 -11.68 1.23 7.87
N GLY A 323 -11.40 -0.08 7.82
CA GLY A 323 -10.85 -0.74 6.62
C GLY A 323 -11.79 -0.65 5.42
N ILE A 324 -13.10 -0.91 5.59
CA ILE A 324 -14.10 -0.71 4.53
C ILE A 324 -14.08 0.75 4.05
N GLY A 325 -14.08 1.70 4.99
CA GLY A 325 -14.13 3.11 4.69
C GLY A 325 -12.95 3.59 3.83
N LEU A 326 -11.73 3.20 4.18
CA LEU A 326 -10.53 3.63 3.44
C LEU A 326 -10.32 2.90 2.11
N SER A 327 -10.88 1.70 1.95
CA SER A 327 -10.56 0.78 0.85
C SER A 327 -10.63 1.39 -0.55
N GLY A 328 -11.60 2.29 -0.79
CA GLY A 328 -11.80 2.93 -2.08
C GLY A 328 -11.18 4.31 -2.21
N CYS A 329 -10.77 4.95 -1.13
CA CYS A 329 -10.44 6.37 -1.14
C CYS A 329 -9.19 6.69 -1.97
N VAL A 330 -8.07 6.02 -1.69
CA VAL A 330 -6.78 6.28 -2.35
C VAL A 330 -6.83 6.00 -3.86
N PRO A 331 -7.36 4.86 -4.35
CA PRO A 331 -7.49 4.62 -5.78
C PRO A 331 -8.27 5.70 -6.52
N GLN A 332 -9.33 6.27 -5.91
CA GLN A 332 -10.10 7.34 -6.53
C GLN A 332 -9.31 8.66 -6.60
N LEU A 333 -8.45 8.95 -5.63
CA LEU A 333 -7.56 10.12 -5.68
C LEU A 333 -6.55 10.00 -6.82
N PHE A 334 -5.95 8.83 -7.01
CA PHE A 334 -4.99 8.58 -8.10
C PHE A 334 -5.68 8.66 -9.46
N SER A 335 -6.87 8.10 -9.59
CA SER A 335 -7.69 8.21 -10.80
C SER A 335 -8.03 9.68 -11.11
N ALA A 336 -8.49 10.45 -10.11
CA ALA A 336 -8.80 11.87 -10.28
C ALA A 336 -7.57 12.70 -10.70
N ALA A 337 -6.38 12.36 -10.18
CA ALA A 337 -5.12 13.00 -10.58
C ALA A 337 -4.76 12.71 -12.05
N GLY A 338 -4.89 11.45 -12.48
CA GLY A 338 -4.62 11.04 -13.85
C GLY A 338 -5.58 11.64 -14.89
N HIS A 339 -6.83 11.88 -14.49
CA HIS A 339 -7.85 12.49 -15.37
C HIS A 339 -7.86 14.03 -15.33
N ALA A 340 -7.11 14.67 -14.44
CA ALA A 340 -7.13 16.14 -14.30
C ALA A 340 -6.53 16.88 -15.50
N ASP A 341 -5.52 16.26 -16.16
CA ASP A 341 -4.87 16.78 -17.36
C ASP A 341 -4.24 15.60 -18.10
N GLN A 342 -4.70 15.33 -19.32
CA GLN A 342 -4.25 14.19 -20.11
C GLN A 342 -2.78 14.30 -20.51
N ASP A 343 -2.29 15.52 -20.80
CA ASP A 343 -0.90 15.77 -21.21
C ASP A 343 0.09 15.59 -20.04
N SER A 344 -0.38 15.68 -18.80
CA SER A 344 0.43 15.60 -17.58
C SER A 344 -0.03 14.51 -16.62
N ALA A 345 -0.78 13.53 -17.11
CA ALA A 345 -1.42 12.49 -16.27
C ALA A 345 -0.41 11.73 -15.38
N GLY A 346 0.70 11.24 -15.96
CA GLY A 346 1.74 10.53 -15.23
C GLY A 346 2.40 11.38 -14.14
N THR A 347 2.73 12.63 -14.46
CA THR A 347 3.32 13.57 -13.50
C THR A 347 2.36 13.89 -12.35
N ASN A 348 1.06 14.06 -12.63
CA ASN A 348 0.05 14.36 -11.61
C ASN A 348 -0.17 13.16 -10.67
N VAL A 349 -0.29 11.96 -11.23
CA VAL A 349 -0.39 10.73 -10.43
C VAL A 349 0.84 10.53 -9.56
N SER A 350 2.06 10.71 -10.11
CA SER A 350 3.31 10.59 -9.36
C SER A 350 3.38 11.55 -8.17
N ARG A 351 2.91 12.81 -8.31
CA ARG A 351 2.87 13.78 -7.21
C ARG A 351 1.90 13.36 -6.11
N VAL A 352 0.70 12.95 -6.50
CA VAL A 352 -0.33 12.50 -5.53
C VAL A 352 0.12 11.23 -4.82
N ALA A 353 0.66 10.26 -5.54
CA ALA A 353 1.20 9.04 -4.96
C ALA A 353 2.41 9.33 -4.04
N GLY A 354 3.37 10.15 -4.50
CA GLY A 354 4.58 10.47 -3.73
C GLY A 354 4.25 11.11 -2.37
N LEU A 355 3.34 12.11 -2.32
CA LEU A 355 2.88 12.67 -1.06
C LEU A 355 2.11 11.65 -0.22
N GLY A 356 1.29 10.81 -0.85
CA GLY A 356 0.56 9.76 -0.16
C GLY A 356 1.51 8.79 0.55
N TYR A 357 2.53 8.31 -0.12
CA TYR A 357 3.55 7.44 0.50
C TYR A 357 4.32 8.13 1.63
N LEU A 358 4.65 9.43 1.50
CA LEU A 358 5.20 10.19 2.61
C LEU A 358 4.26 10.22 3.81
N GLY A 359 2.94 10.36 3.58
CA GLY A 359 1.94 10.26 4.63
C GLY A 359 1.98 8.90 5.34
N MET A 360 2.00 7.81 4.59
CA MET A 360 2.07 6.46 5.15
C MET A 360 3.31 6.27 6.03
N LEU A 361 4.46 6.79 5.59
CA LEU A 361 5.70 6.73 6.36
C LEU A 361 5.69 7.64 7.59
N ALA A 362 5.00 8.78 7.53
CA ALA A 362 4.92 9.74 8.62
C ALA A 362 3.96 9.30 9.75
N GLY A 363 3.01 8.42 9.48
CA GLY A 363 2.03 7.94 10.45
C GLY A 363 2.67 7.49 11.78
N PRO A 364 3.54 6.49 11.76
CA PRO A 364 4.24 6.01 12.96
C PRO A 364 5.06 7.10 13.66
N ALA A 365 5.78 7.92 12.89
CA ALA A 365 6.64 8.97 13.41
C ALA A 365 5.86 10.13 14.07
N ILE A 366 4.60 10.31 13.72
CA ILE A 366 3.73 11.31 14.35
C ILE A 366 3.04 10.71 15.57
N ILE A 367 2.47 9.51 15.45
CA ILE A 367 1.74 8.87 16.56
C ILE A 367 2.68 8.53 17.72
N GLY A 368 3.87 7.96 17.44
CA GLY A 368 4.80 7.56 18.49
C GLY A 368 5.12 8.68 19.49
N PRO A 369 5.65 9.83 19.08
CA PRO A 369 5.91 10.95 19.99
C PRO A 369 4.68 11.52 20.68
N LEU A 370 3.50 11.49 20.04
CA LEU A 370 2.27 11.96 20.66
C LEU A 370 1.90 11.14 21.91
N THR A 371 2.26 9.86 21.97
CA THR A 371 1.99 9.01 23.15
C THR A 371 2.72 9.45 24.43
N HIS A 372 3.73 10.33 24.34
CA HIS A 372 4.33 10.96 25.52
C HIS A 372 3.41 11.99 26.19
N PHE A 373 2.47 12.57 25.46
CA PHE A 373 1.62 13.67 25.92
C PHE A 373 0.18 13.23 26.16
N ILE A 374 -0.30 12.27 25.39
CA ILE A 374 -1.70 11.80 25.44
C ILE A 374 -1.76 10.28 25.28
N PRO A 375 -2.78 9.61 25.84
CA PRO A 375 -2.98 8.16 25.68
C PRO A 375 -3.06 7.74 24.21
N LEU A 376 -2.59 6.54 23.90
CA LEU A 376 -2.51 6.01 22.52
C LEU A 376 -3.86 6.07 21.79
N ASN A 377 -4.96 5.69 22.45
CA ASN A 377 -6.29 5.73 21.83
C ASN A 377 -6.73 7.17 21.47
N VAL A 378 -6.30 8.17 22.22
CA VAL A 378 -6.60 9.59 21.95
C VAL A 378 -5.84 10.08 20.72
N THR A 379 -4.65 9.55 20.43
CA THR A 379 -3.89 9.92 19.23
C THR A 379 -4.66 9.61 17.95
N PHE A 380 -5.57 8.65 17.97
CA PHE A 380 -6.38 8.27 16.79
C PHE A 380 -7.37 9.35 16.36
N PHE A 381 -7.65 10.37 17.19
CA PHE A 381 -8.43 11.52 16.73
C PHE A 381 -7.71 12.35 15.64
N LEU A 382 -6.39 12.24 15.50
CA LEU A 382 -5.68 12.86 14.38
C LEU A 382 -6.10 12.25 13.02
N PRO A 383 -5.98 10.94 12.78
CA PRO A 383 -6.49 10.35 11.54
C PRO A 383 -8.03 10.40 11.42
N VAL A 384 -8.79 10.45 12.52
CA VAL A 384 -10.23 10.76 12.46
C VAL A 384 -10.46 12.13 11.83
N ALA A 385 -9.74 13.17 12.28
CA ALA A 385 -9.84 14.51 11.70
C ALA A 385 -9.48 14.51 10.20
N PHE A 386 -8.46 13.76 9.78
CA PHE A 386 -8.09 13.62 8.37
C PHE A 386 -9.20 12.97 7.54
N CYS A 387 -9.84 11.94 8.07
CA CYS A 387 -11.01 11.32 7.43
C CYS A 387 -12.18 12.30 7.31
N VAL A 388 -12.46 13.09 8.34
CA VAL A 388 -13.51 14.12 8.31
C VAL A 388 -13.20 15.20 7.27
N ILE A 389 -11.96 15.69 7.20
CA ILE A 389 -11.52 16.65 6.18
C ILE A 389 -11.70 16.05 4.78
N ALA A 390 -11.28 14.80 4.57
CA ALA A 390 -11.42 14.13 3.28
C ALA A 390 -12.90 13.96 2.88
N ALA A 391 -13.78 13.59 3.81
CA ALA A 391 -15.21 13.48 3.57
C ALA A 391 -15.83 14.84 3.18
N GLY A 392 -15.47 15.92 3.89
CA GLY A 392 -15.96 17.28 3.64
C GLY A 392 -15.47 17.84 2.30
N THR A 393 -14.23 17.55 1.92
CA THR A 393 -13.57 18.11 0.73
C THR A 393 -13.63 17.18 -0.50
N ALA A 394 -14.30 16.03 -0.44
CA ALA A 394 -14.37 15.04 -1.52
C ALA A 394 -14.84 15.58 -2.88
N ARG A 395 -15.57 16.70 -2.89
CA ARG A 395 -16.01 17.39 -4.14
C ARG A 395 -14.86 17.77 -5.06
N ILE A 396 -13.63 17.87 -4.53
CA ILE A 396 -12.43 18.19 -5.32
C ILE A 396 -12.12 17.10 -6.38
N LEU A 397 -12.63 15.86 -6.19
CA LEU A 397 -12.52 14.79 -7.17
C LEU A 397 -13.44 15.00 -8.38
N GLY A 398 -14.51 15.79 -8.23
CA GLY A 398 -15.43 16.09 -9.33
C GLY A 398 -14.71 16.80 -10.48
N THR A 399 -15.05 16.48 -11.72
CA THR A 399 -14.67 17.27 -12.87
C THR A 399 -15.36 18.63 -12.78
N ALA A 400 -14.61 19.75 -12.97
CA ALA A 400 -15.25 21.05 -13.16
C ALA A 400 -16.27 20.90 -14.30
N PRO A 401 -17.49 21.48 -14.17
CA PRO A 401 -18.42 21.49 -15.29
C PRO A 401 -17.71 22.13 -16.48
N VAL A 402 -17.67 21.39 -17.60
CA VAL A 402 -17.24 21.95 -18.87
C VAL A 402 -18.19 23.11 -19.14
N THR A 403 -17.68 24.33 -19.01
CA THR A 403 -18.41 25.54 -19.45
C THR A 403 -18.69 25.31 -20.92
N ARG A 404 -19.94 24.97 -21.27
CA ARG A 404 -20.34 24.94 -22.68
C ARG A 404 -20.03 26.35 -23.21
N VAL A 405 -19.03 26.42 -24.07
CA VAL A 405 -18.85 27.60 -24.91
C VAL A 405 -20.13 27.67 -25.72
N ASN A 406 -20.96 28.72 -25.46
CA ASN A 406 -22.14 29.00 -26.25
C ASN A 406 -21.66 29.09 -27.70
N GLU A 407 -22.04 28.14 -28.54
CA GLU A 407 -21.97 28.29 -29.99
C GLU A 407 -22.77 29.56 -30.33
N PRO A 408 -22.19 30.51 -31.05
CA PRO A 408 -22.99 31.64 -31.52
C PRO A 408 -24.08 31.09 -32.44
N ALA A 409 -25.32 31.44 -32.10
CA ALA A 409 -26.47 31.11 -32.93
C ALA A 409 -26.20 31.55 -34.37
N SER A 410 -26.06 30.63 -35.29
CA SER A 410 -25.93 30.91 -36.71
C SER A 410 -27.23 31.61 -37.13
N GLN A 411 -27.15 32.91 -37.38
CA GLN A 411 -28.18 33.65 -38.08
C GLN A 411 -28.26 33.13 -39.51
N TYR A 412 -29.28 32.34 -39.80
CA TYR A 412 -29.76 32.16 -41.15
C TYR A 412 -31.06 33.00 -41.25
N THR A 413 -30.94 34.15 -41.90
CA THR A 413 -32.00 34.82 -42.60
C THR A 413 -32.02 34.36 -44.05
#